data_6f3943d6e0bb437dabdba5b59c4f0129
#
_entry.id   6f3943d6e0bb437dabdba5b59c4f0129
#
_cell.length_a   1.000
_cell.length_b   1.000
_cell.length_c   1.000
_cell.angle_alpha   90.00
_cell.angle_beta   90.00
_cell.angle_gamma   90.00
#
_symmetry.space_group_name_H-M   'P 1'
#
loop_
_entity.id
_entity.type
_entity.pdbx_description
1 polymer ?
#
loop_
_entity_poly.entity_id
_entity_poly.type
_entity_poly.pdbx_seq_one_letter_code
_entity_poly.pdbx_strand_id
1 'polypeptide(L)'
;MRPAPERRREILDTAAEVFAAQGYDATTVRRVADAAGLLAGSLYYHFDSKESMLDEILRAFLDELWARYDAVLAAPLGPRETLEALVTESFREIDRHRAAVAIYQKESRHLREQPRFGYLAGSQRRFEEAWLRTLERGVAAGVFRTDLDVRLTYRFVRDTVWVAASWYRPGGQHSPEEIARQYLSMVLEGVALRDGHRTDE
;
A
#
# COMPACT_ATOMS: atom_id res chain seq x y z
N MET A 1 -2.92 0.98 -33.93
CA MET A 1 -2.79 2.17 -33.07
C MET A 1 -3.60 1.90 -31.82
N ARG A 2 -2.95 1.84 -30.64
CA ARG A 2 -3.65 1.58 -29.37
C ARG A 2 -4.58 2.74 -29.01
N PRO A 3 -5.71 2.51 -28.34
CA PRO A 3 -6.60 3.58 -27.88
C PRO A 3 -5.87 4.56 -26.96
N ALA A 4 -6.19 5.84 -27.05
CA ALA A 4 -5.54 6.90 -26.26
C ALA A 4 -5.56 6.67 -24.73
N PRO A 5 -6.65 6.10 -24.13
CA PRO A 5 -6.67 5.78 -22.69
C PRO A 5 -5.68 4.69 -22.29
N GLU A 6 -5.49 3.65 -23.11
CA GLU A 6 -4.51 2.57 -22.84
C GLU A 6 -3.09 3.10 -22.89
N ARG A 7 -2.79 3.94 -23.88
CA ARG A 7 -1.46 4.54 -24.00
C ARG A 7 -1.13 5.44 -22.81
N ARG A 8 -2.12 6.20 -22.34
CA ARG A 8 -1.96 7.06 -21.16
C ARG A 8 -1.64 6.25 -19.92
N ARG A 9 -2.31 5.12 -19.71
CA ARG A 9 -2.07 4.19 -18.61
C ARG A 9 -0.66 3.61 -18.68
N GLU A 10 -0.22 3.11 -19.84
CA GLU A 10 1.15 2.60 -20.04
C GLU A 10 2.22 3.62 -19.68
N ILE A 11 1.98 4.90 -20.00
CA ILE A 11 2.91 5.98 -19.64
C ILE A 11 2.95 6.18 -18.12
N LEU A 12 1.80 6.16 -17.45
CA LEU A 12 1.75 6.29 -15.98
C LEU A 12 2.41 5.11 -15.28
N ASP A 13 2.20 3.88 -15.76
CA ASP A 13 2.86 2.69 -15.22
C ASP A 13 4.39 2.80 -15.37
N THR A 14 4.85 3.22 -16.55
CA THR A 14 6.30 3.46 -16.79
C THR A 14 6.82 4.60 -15.89
N ALA A 15 6.08 5.69 -15.76
CA ALA A 15 6.47 6.81 -14.91
C ALA A 15 6.56 6.38 -13.43
N ALA A 16 5.62 5.56 -12.95
CA ALA A 16 5.65 5.02 -11.60
C ALA A 16 6.91 4.19 -11.35
N GLU A 17 7.27 3.29 -12.26
CA GLU A 17 8.51 2.50 -12.15
C GLU A 17 9.77 3.38 -12.13
N VAL A 18 9.82 4.39 -12.97
CA VAL A 18 10.97 5.32 -13.00
C VAL A 18 11.06 6.15 -11.72
N PHE A 19 9.92 6.67 -11.22
CA PHE A 19 9.89 7.43 -9.97
C PHE A 19 10.26 6.56 -8.76
N ALA A 20 9.76 5.32 -8.70
CA ALA A 20 10.09 4.39 -7.62
C ALA A 20 11.58 4.02 -7.61
N ALA A 21 12.17 3.76 -8.78
CA ALA A 21 13.54 3.30 -8.89
C ALA A 21 14.57 4.42 -8.67
N GLN A 22 14.32 5.62 -9.18
CA GLN A 22 15.30 6.71 -9.22
C GLN A 22 15.01 7.83 -8.21
N GLY A 23 13.80 7.84 -7.61
CA GLY A 23 13.27 8.93 -6.80
C GLY A 23 12.56 9.98 -7.68
N TYR A 24 11.51 10.54 -7.12
CA TYR A 24 10.68 11.52 -7.82
C TYR A 24 11.46 12.79 -8.17
N ASP A 25 12.19 13.37 -7.23
CA ASP A 25 12.92 14.65 -7.44
C ASP A 25 14.02 14.53 -8.48
N ALA A 26 14.75 13.41 -8.48
CA ALA A 26 15.83 13.16 -9.41
C ALA A 26 15.36 12.80 -10.84
N THR A 27 14.07 12.51 -11.04
CA THR A 27 13.51 12.14 -12.33
C THR A 27 13.04 13.35 -13.11
N THR A 28 13.38 13.38 -14.40
CA THR A 28 12.92 14.41 -15.36
C THR A 28 11.83 13.84 -16.28
N VAL A 29 10.99 14.72 -16.85
CA VAL A 29 9.99 14.35 -17.87
C VAL A 29 10.63 13.65 -19.07
N ARG A 30 11.81 14.10 -19.49
CA ARG A 30 12.56 13.47 -20.58
C ARG A 30 12.93 12.03 -20.26
N ARG A 31 13.33 11.74 -19.02
CA ARG A 31 13.69 10.38 -18.59
C ARG A 31 12.49 9.43 -18.59
N VAL A 32 11.32 9.93 -18.20
CA VAL A 32 10.06 9.17 -18.32
C VAL A 32 9.71 8.92 -19.80
N ALA A 33 9.86 9.94 -20.66
CA ALA A 33 9.62 9.79 -22.10
C ALA A 33 10.54 8.74 -22.74
N ASP A 34 11.84 8.82 -22.44
CA ASP A 34 12.82 7.86 -22.93
C ASP A 34 12.49 6.43 -22.48
N ALA A 35 12.12 6.24 -21.21
CA ALA A 35 11.70 4.94 -20.67
C ALA A 35 10.39 4.41 -21.32
N ALA A 36 9.46 5.31 -21.67
CA ALA A 36 8.20 4.96 -22.34
C ALA A 36 8.36 4.79 -23.88
N GLY A 37 9.58 4.97 -24.41
CA GLY A 37 9.83 4.91 -25.85
C GLY A 37 9.18 6.06 -26.63
N LEU A 38 9.10 7.26 -26.03
CA LEU A 38 8.44 8.43 -26.59
C LEU A 38 9.42 9.59 -26.74
N LEU A 39 9.11 10.48 -27.66
CA LEU A 39 9.72 11.81 -27.67
C LEU A 39 9.15 12.64 -26.50
N ALA A 40 10.00 13.43 -25.84
CA ALA A 40 9.58 14.27 -24.72
C ALA A 40 8.40 15.20 -25.08
N GLY A 41 8.37 15.74 -26.31
CA GLY A 41 7.25 16.53 -26.81
C GLY A 41 5.93 15.79 -26.85
N SER A 42 5.95 14.48 -27.14
CA SER A 42 4.73 13.64 -27.15
C SER A 42 4.19 13.41 -25.75
N LEU A 43 5.06 13.42 -24.73
CA LEU A 43 4.62 13.26 -23.35
C LEU A 43 3.81 14.46 -22.87
N TYR A 44 4.19 15.69 -23.25
CA TYR A 44 3.46 16.91 -22.94
C TYR A 44 2.07 16.99 -23.60
N TYR A 45 1.81 16.18 -24.63
CA TYR A 45 0.45 16.02 -25.15
C TYR A 45 -0.48 15.27 -24.17
N HIS A 46 0.09 14.42 -23.34
CA HIS A 46 -0.68 13.61 -22.38
C HIS A 46 -0.70 14.19 -20.96
N PHE A 47 0.36 14.88 -20.55
CA PHE A 47 0.55 15.35 -19.18
C PHE A 47 1.18 16.75 -19.15
N ASP A 48 0.62 17.62 -18.35
CA ASP A 48 1.09 19.03 -18.24
C ASP A 48 2.44 19.11 -17.50
N SER A 49 2.72 18.20 -16.59
CA SER A 49 3.92 18.23 -15.76
C SER A 49 4.26 16.87 -15.15
N LYS A 50 5.43 16.75 -14.56
CA LYS A 50 5.86 15.60 -13.76
C LYS A 50 4.95 15.42 -12.52
N GLU A 51 4.54 16.54 -11.92
CA GLU A 51 3.63 16.59 -10.78
C GLU A 51 2.25 16.04 -11.13
N SER A 52 1.72 16.33 -12.33
CA SER A 52 0.42 15.79 -12.76
C SER A 52 0.45 14.28 -12.95
N MET A 53 1.56 13.73 -13.47
CA MET A 53 1.73 12.27 -13.55
C MET A 53 1.75 11.63 -12.17
N LEU A 54 2.53 12.20 -11.25
CA LEU A 54 2.63 11.69 -9.88
C LEU A 54 1.28 11.75 -9.16
N ASP A 55 0.56 12.85 -9.30
CA ASP A 55 -0.77 13.04 -8.70
C ASP A 55 -1.75 11.97 -9.18
N GLU A 56 -1.77 11.67 -10.48
CA GLU A 56 -2.63 10.62 -11.04
C GLU A 56 -2.24 9.23 -10.57
N ILE A 57 -0.94 8.93 -10.52
CA ILE A 57 -0.45 7.64 -10.01
C ILE A 57 -0.89 7.43 -8.56
N LEU A 58 -0.69 8.44 -7.71
CA LEU A 58 -1.03 8.34 -6.29
C LEU A 58 -2.54 8.33 -6.04
N ARG A 59 -3.34 9.11 -6.80
CA ARG A 59 -4.81 9.07 -6.71
C ARG A 59 -5.35 7.72 -7.13
N ALA A 60 -4.95 7.20 -8.29
CA ALA A 60 -5.41 5.90 -8.76
C ALA A 60 -5.13 4.79 -7.75
N PHE A 61 -3.92 4.75 -7.19
CA PHE A 61 -3.54 3.82 -6.13
C PHE A 61 -4.42 3.99 -4.87
N LEU A 62 -4.56 5.22 -4.37
CA LEU A 62 -5.33 5.46 -3.14
C LEU A 62 -6.82 5.22 -3.33
N ASP A 63 -7.38 5.55 -4.48
CA ASP A 63 -8.80 5.30 -4.79
C ASP A 63 -9.10 3.80 -4.80
N GLU A 64 -8.22 2.98 -5.41
CA GLU A 64 -8.37 1.52 -5.38
C GLU A 64 -8.18 0.94 -3.99
N LEU A 65 -7.14 1.35 -3.27
CA LEU A 65 -6.91 0.95 -1.88
C LEU A 65 -8.14 1.24 -1.00
N TRP A 66 -8.69 2.45 -1.10
CA TRP A 66 -9.86 2.83 -0.30
C TRP A 66 -11.12 2.09 -0.71
N ALA A 67 -11.34 1.84 -1.99
CA ALA A 67 -12.47 1.02 -2.42
C ALA A 67 -12.42 -0.40 -1.80
N ARG A 68 -11.22 -1.02 -1.71
CA ARG A 68 -11.02 -2.32 -1.08
C ARG A 68 -11.19 -2.26 0.43
N TYR A 69 -10.59 -1.28 1.06
CA TYR A 69 -10.69 -1.11 2.52
C TYR A 69 -12.13 -0.82 2.96
N ASP A 70 -12.85 0.03 2.25
CA ASP A 70 -14.25 0.32 2.55
C ASP A 70 -15.13 -0.92 2.44
N ALA A 71 -14.88 -1.76 1.43
CA ALA A 71 -15.58 -3.04 1.31
C ALA A 71 -15.33 -3.97 2.52
N VAL A 72 -14.07 -4.05 2.99
CA VAL A 72 -13.73 -4.82 4.21
C VAL A 72 -14.39 -4.23 5.45
N LEU A 73 -14.32 -2.91 5.62
CA LEU A 73 -14.85 -2.23 6.81
C LEU A 73 -16.38 -2.23 6.88
N ALA A 74 -17.06 -2.32 5.73
CA ALA A 74 -18.51 -2.43 5.63
C ALA A 74 -19.03 -3.88 5.78
N ALA A 75 -18.15 -4.88 5.64
CA ALA A 75 -18.55 -6.28 5.78
C ALA A 75 -18.90 -6.62 7.24
N PRO A 76 -19.84 -7.56 7.48
CA PRO A 76 -20.22 -7.99 8.81
C PRO A 76 -19.18 -8.93 9.45
N LEU A 77 -17.94 -8.46 9.55
CA LEU A 77 -16.79 -9.19 10.07
C LEU A 77 -16.53 -8.85 11.53
N GLY A 78 -16.09 -9.86 12.30
CA GLY A 78 -15.53 -9.65 13.62
C GLY A 78 -14.18 -8.89 13.55
N PRO A 79 -13.67 -8.41 14.71
CA PRO A 79 -12.42 -7.64 14.72
C PRO A 79 -11.20 -8.41 14.19
N ARG A 80 -11.12 -9.73 14.45
CA ARG A 80 -10.03 -10.59 13.94
C ARG A 80 -10.09 -10.71 12.44
N GLU A 81 -11.25 -11.07 11.90
CA GLU A 81 -11.47 -11.23 10.47
C GLU A 81 -11.27 -9.90 9.72
N THR A 82 -11.67 -8.77 10.34
CA THR A 82 -11.42 -7.44 9.78
C THR A 82 -9.91 -7.16 9.68
N LEU A 83 -9.14 -7.45 10.74
CA LEU A 83 -7.69 -7.28 10.74
C LEU A 83 -7.02 -8.16 9.67
N GLU A 84 -7.42 -9.42 9.59
CA GLU A 84 -6.92 -10.38 8.60
C GLU A 84 -7.20 -9.92 7.16
N ALA A 85 -8.41 -9.41 6.91
CA ALA A 85 -8.81 -8.90 5.61
C ALA A 85 -8.04 -7.61 5.23
N LEU A 86 -7.88 -6.66 6.16
CA LEU A 86 -7.11 -5.43 5.92
C LEU A 86 -5.64 -5.74 5.60
N VAL A 87 -5.02 -6.68 6.33
CA VAL A 87 -3.65 -7.12 6.04
C VAL A 87 -3.56 -7.77 4.66
N THR A 88 -4.50 -8.65 4.34
CA THR A 88 -4.52 -9.36 3.06
C THR A 88 -4.68 -8.38 1.89
N GLU A 89 -5.62 -7.43 1.99
CA GLU A 89 -5.79 -6.40 0.95
C GLU A 89 -4.56 -5.49 0.84
N SER A 90 -3.87 -5.19 1.94
CA SER A 90 -2.62 -4.44 1.88
C SER A 90 -1.54 -5.14 1.04
N PHE A 91 -1.35 -6.44 1.22
CA PHE A 91 -0.38 -7.20 0.41
C PHE A 91 -0.83 -7.33 -1.05
N ARG A 92 -2.15 -7.45 -1.32
CA ARG A 92 -2.70 -7.42 -2.67
C ARG A 92 -2.46 -6.07 -3.36
N GLU A 93 -2.59 -4.97 -2.62
CA GLU A 93 -2.31 -3.64 -3.16
C GLU A 93 -0.82 -3.43 -3.44
N ILE A 94 0.06 -3.99 -2.60
CA ILE A 94 1.50 -4.02 -2.88
C ILE A 94 1.80 -4.81 -4.15
N ASP A 95 1.11 -5.94 -4.39
CA ASP A 95 1.28 -6.72 -5.61
C ASP A 95 0.85 -5.95 -6.87
N ARG A 96 -0.32 -5.31 -6.82
CA ARG A 96 -0.89 -4.58 -7.97
C ARG A 96 -0.17 -3.26 -8.25
N HIS A 97 0.22 -2.54 -7.21
CA HIS A 97 0.67 -1.14 -7.28
C HIS A 97 2.03 -0.91 -6.63
N ARG A 98 2.93 -1.89 -6.72
CA ARG A 98 4.23 -1.88 -6.02
C ARG A 98 4.98 -0.55 -6.19
N ALA A 99 5.08 -0.02 -7.40
CA ALA A 99 5.76 1.24 -7.67
C ALA A 99 5.06 2.43 -6.99
N ALA A 100 3.74 2.54 -7.08
CA ALA A 100 2.96 3.60 -6.43
C ALA A 100 3.07 3.51 -4.89
N VAL A 101 3.04 2.31 -4.32
CA VAL A 101 3.27 2.08 -2.89
C VAL A 101 4.66 2.55 -2.47
N ALA A 102 5.70 2.19 -3.22
CA ALA A 102 7.08 2.61 -2.94
C ALA A 102 7.24 4.14 -2.99
N ILE A 103 6.61 4.80 -3.97
CA ILE A 103 6.58 6.25 -4.07
C ILE A 103 5.84 6.86 -2.87
N TYR A 104 4.64 6.36 -2.56
CA TYR A 104 3.84 6.84 -1.43
C TYR A 104 4.62 6.75 -0.11
N GLN A 105 5.27 5.64 0.15
CA GLN A 105 6.09 5.41 1.33
C GLN A 105 7.23 6.43 1.46
N LYS A 106 7.91 6.70 0.37
CA LYS A 106 9.10 7.54 0.34
C LYS A 106 8.77 9.03 0.33
N GLU A 107 7.79 9.42 -0.46
CA GLU A 107 7.57 10.82 -0.85
C GLU A 107 6.37 11.48 -0.12
N SER A 108 5.40 10.71 0.41
CA SER A 108 4.13 11.27 0.93
C SER A 108 4.33 12.29 2.05
N ARG A 109 5.37 12.12 2.87
CA ARG A 109 5.67 13.07 3.95
C ARG A 109 6.03 14.46 3.44
N HIS A 110 6.80 14.52 2.36
CA HIS A 110 7.21 15.79 1.73
C HIS A 110 6.10 16.35 0.83
N LEU A 111 5.47 15.48 0.05
CA LEU A 111 4.43 15.87 -0.91
C LEU A 111 3.19 16.50 -0.25
N ARG A 112 2.75 16.01 0.90
CA ARG A 112 1.54 16.50 1.59
C ARG A 112 1.60 17.99 1.98
N GLU A 113 2.79 18.59 1.99
CA GLU A 113 2.98 20.02 2.24
C GLU A 113 2.67 20.87 1.00
N GLN A 114 2.59 20.25 -0.16
CA GLN A 114 2.27 20.91 -1.43
C GLN A 114 0.76 20.91 -1.66
N PRO A 115 0.17 22.04 -2.12
CA PRO A 115 -1.28 22.16 -2.30
C PRO A 115 -1.93 21.05 -3.15
N ARG A 116 -1.26 20.61 -4.21
CA ARG A 116 -1.74 19.55 -5.11
C ARG A 116 -1.93 18.22 -4.39
N PHE A 117 -1.09 17.93 -3.41
CA PHE A 117 -1.04 16.65 -2.69
C PHE A 117 -1.64 16.71 -1.28
N GLY A 118 -2.35 17.77 -0.93
CA GLY A 118 -2.95 17.95 0.41
C GLY A 118 -3.88 16.82 0.85
N TYR A 119 -4.49 16.09 -0.12
CA TYR A 119 -5.32 14.91 0.14
C TYR A 119 -4.56 13.75 0.82
N LEU A 120 -3.23 13.69 0.66
CA LEU A 120 -2.40 12.63 1.27
C LEU A 120 -2.49 12.67 2.80
N ALA A 121 -2.59 13.86 3.40
CA ALA A 121 -2.74 13.98 4.84
C ALA A 121 -4.09 13.44 5.33
N GLY A 122 -5.16 13.65 4.56
CA GLY A 122 -6.49 13.09 4.83
C GLY A 122 -6.49 11.57 4.72
N SER A 123 -5.89 11.04 3.65
CA SER A 123 -5.75 9.60 3.43
C SER A 123 -4.97 8.93 4.56
N GLN A 124 -3.86 9.52 5.01
CA GLN A 124 -3.06 8.99 6.11
C GLN A 124 -3.86 8.92 7.43
N ARG A 125 -4.61 9.98 7.78
CA ARG A 125 -5.48 9.96 8.98
C ARG A 125 -6.55 8.90 8.90
N ARG A 126 -7.24 8.81 7.76
CA ARG A 126 -8.28 7.79 7.53
C ARG A 126 -7.71 6.37 7.66
N PHE A 127 -6.50 6.15 7.17
CA PHE A 127 -5.79 4.89 7.28
C PHE A 127 -5.50 4.54 8.75
N GLU A 128 -4.91 5.47 9.50
CA GLU A 128 -4.66 5.30 10.93
C GLU A 128 -5.95 4.99 11.70
N GLU A 129 -7.02 5.74 11.46
CA GLU A 129 -8.32 5.55 12.11
C GLU A 129 -8.95 4.17 11.82
N ALA A 130 -8.85 3.67 10.59
CA ALA A 130 -9.40 2.35 10.23
C ALA A 130 -8.70 1.23 11.01
N TRP A 131 -7.39 1.29 11.10
CA TRP A 131 -6.60 0.30 11.82
C TRP A 131 -6.77 0.40 13.34
N LEU A 132 -6.71 1.60 13.91
CA LEU A 132 -6.90 1.81 15.34
C LEU A 132 -8.27 1.32 15.78
N ARG A 133 -9.35 1.69 15.08
CA ARG A 133 -10.70 1.21 15.38
C ARG A 133 -10.82 -0.32 15.34
N THR A 134 -10.17 -0.96 14.38
CA THR A 134 -10.20 -2.43 14.29
C THR A 134 -9.53 -3.07 15.50
N LEU A 135 -8.36 -2.57 15.90
CA LEU A 135 -7.63 -3.05 17.08
C LEU A 135 -8.39 -2.77 18.39
N GLU A 136 -8.91 -1.55 18.56
CA GLU A 136 -9.69 -1.15 19.74
C GLU A 136 -10.96 -2.00 19.91
N ARG A 137 -11.68 -2.26 18.81
CA ARG A 137 -12.84 -3.17 18.81
C ARG A 137 -12.44 -4.58 19.21
N GLY A 138 -11.29 -5.06 18.77
CA GLY A 138 -10.79 -6.38 19.11
C GLY A 138 -10.42 -6.51 20.60
N VAL A 139 -9.82 -5.49 21.20
CA VAL A 139 -9.53 -5.43 22.63
C VAL A 139 -10.85 -5.37 23.43
N ALA A 140 -11.77 -4.48 23.04
CA ALA A 140 -13.06 -4.33 23.72
C ALA A 140 -13.92 -5.60 23.66
N ALA A 141 -13.83 -6.36 22.57
CA ALA A 141 -14.54 -7.64 22.40
C ALA A 141 -13.82 -8.84 23.05
N GLY A 142 -12.65 -8.65 23.69
CA GLY A 142 -11.86 -9.73 24.26
C GLY A 142 -11.21 -10.67 23.22
N VAL A 143 -11.19 -10.26 21.96
CA VAL A 143 -10.54 -11.00 20.85
C VAL A 143 -9.04 -10.79 20.84
N PHE A 144 -8.60 -9.59 21.21
CA PHE A 144 -7.20 -9.23 21.38
C PHE A 144 -6.89 -9.01 22.87
N ARG A 145 -5.63 -9.15 23.24
CA ARG A 145 -5.15 -9.00 24.60
C ARG A 145 -5.45 -7.60 25.15
N THR A 146 -5.86 -7.51 26.42
CA THR A 146 -6.21 -6.24 27.09
C THR A 146 -5.00 -5.38 27.44
N ASP A 147 -3.81 -5.98 27.52
CA ASP A 147 -2.52 -5.28 27.76
C ASP A 147 -1.87 -4.75 26.49
N LEU A 148 -2.57 -4.83 25.34
CA LEU A 148 -2.06 -4.38 24.06
C LEU A 148 -2.01 -2.85 23.97
N ASP A 149 -0.85 -2.26 23.74
CA ASP A 149 -0.76 -0.87 23.29
C ASP A 149 -1.21 -0.79 21.84
N VAL A 150 -2.45 -0.37 21.63
CA VAL A 150 -3.10 -0.32 20.30
C VAL A 150 -2.34 0.58 19.33
N ARG A 151 -1.83 1.74 19.81
CA ARG A 151 -1.11 2.69 18.94
C ARG A 151 0.24 2.15 18.53
N LEU A 152 0.95 1.51 19.46
CA LEU A 152 2.24 0.88 19.17
C LEU A 152 2.06 -0.33 18.25
N THR A 153 1.05 -1.15 18.50
CA THR A 153 0.68 -2.28 17.63
C THR A 153 0.36 -1.83 16.21
N TYR A 154 -0.45 -0.77 16.07
CA TYR A 154 -0.73 -0.19 14.76
C TYR A 154 0.57 0.19 14.02
N ARG A 155 1.53 0.84 14.71
CA ARG A 155 2.80 1.21 14.10
C ARG A 155 3.57 -0.01 13.60
N PHE A 156 3.69 -1.05 14.43
CA PHE A 156 4.37 -2.27 14.03
C PHE A 156 3.69 -2.94 12.83
N VAL A 157 2.37 -3.10 12.85
CA VAL A 157 1.62 -3.71 11.75
C VAL A 157 1.79 -2.89 10.48
N ARG A 158 1.55 -1.58 10.54
CA ARG A 158 1.69 -0.67 9.41
C ARG A 158 3.09 -0.75 8.78
N ASP A 159 4.12 -0.58 9.60
CA ASP A 159 5.49 -0.48 9.10
C ASP A 159 5.95 -1.81 8.53
N THR A 160 5.58 -2.94 9.14
CA THR A 160 5.97 -4.28 8.68
C THR A 160 5.24 -4.66 7.39
N VAL A 161 3.94 -4.37 7.27
CA VAL A 161 3.17 -4.69 6.07
C VAL A 161 3.66 -3.86 4.88
N TRP A 162 3.72 -2.55 5.04
CA TRP A 162 3.99 -1.69 3.89
C TRP A 162 5.46 -1.67 3.46
N VAL A 163 6.42 -1.96 4.35
CA VAL A 163 7.83 -2.13 3.96
C VAL A 163 8.02 -3.29 2.98
N ALA A 164 7.08 -4.21 2.89
CA ALA A 164 7.12 -5.31 1.93
C ALA A 164 7.24 -4.83 0.48
N ALA A 165 6.74 -3.64 0.13
CA ALA A 165 6.94 -3.05 -1.18
C ALA A 165 8.42 -2.92 -1.59
N SER A 166 9.35 -2.90 -0.63
CA SER A 166 10.78 -2.80 -0.89
C SER A 166 11.41 -4.12 -1.33
N TRP A 167 10.92 -5.26 -0.86
CA TRP A 167 11.48 -6.59 -1.13
C TRP A 167 10.56 -7.53 -1.90
N TYR A 168 9.25 -7.32 -1.83
CA TYR A 168 8.27 -8.13 -2.56
C TYR A 168 8.45 -7.99 -4.07
N ARG A 169 8.26 -9.10 -4.79
CA ARG A 169 8.31 -9.14 -6.25
C ARG A 169 7.05 -9.80 -6.79
N PRO A 170 6.22 -9.08 -7.55
CA PRO A 170 5.07 -9.67 -8.24
C PRO A 170 5.49 -10.87 -9.09
N GLY A 171 4.73 -11.97 -9.01
CA GLY A 171 5.05 -13.21 -9.70
C GLY A 171 6.27 -13.97 -9.16
N GLY A 172 6.79 -13.59 -7.98
CA GLY A 172 7.88 -14.28 -7.28
C GLY A 172 7.43 -15.59 -6.62
N GLN A 173 8.24 -16.08 -5.68
CA GLN A 173 8.04 -17.37 -5.01
C GLN A 173 6.75 -17.43 -4.18
N HIS A 174 6.30 -16.32 -3.61
CA HIS A 174 5.16 -16.24 -2.70
C HIS A 174 4.11 -15.27 -3.22
N SER A 175 2.85 -15.71 -3.17
CA SER A 175 1.68 -14.87 -3.46
C SER A 175 1.42 -13.86 -2.32
N PRO A 176 0.69 -12.77 -2.59
CA PRO A 176 0.28 -11.82 -1.54
C PRO A 176 -0.48 -12.51 -0.40
N GLU A 177 -1.32 -13.51 -0.72
CA GLU A 177 -2.10 -14.27 0.26
C GLU A 177 -1.22 -15.16 1.15
N GLU A 178 -0.17 -15.77 0.59
CA GLU A 178 0.78 -16.57 1.37
C GLU A 178 1.58 -15.70 2.35
N ILE A 179 2.03 -14.53 1.89
CA ILE A 179 2.74 -13.58 2.74
C ILE A 179 1.81 -13.05 3.84
N ALA A 180 0.57 -12.67 3.49
CA ALA A 180 -0.42 -12.22 4.46
C ALA A 180 -0.69 -13.28 5.53
N ARG A 181 -0.87 -14.54 5.14
CA ARG A 181 -1.11 -15.65 6.06
C ARG A 181 0.07 -15.86 7.00
N GLN A 182 1.30 -15.88 6.47
CA GLN A 182 2.51 -16.05 7.29
C GLN A 182 2.68 -14.87 8.26
N TYR A 183 2.45 -13.65 7.79
CA TYR A 183 2.51 -12.46 8.64
C TYR A 183 1.47 -12.50 9.76
N LEU A 184 0.23 -12.83 9.43
CA LEU A 184 -0.88 -12.92 10.40
C LEU A 184 -0.66 -14.00 11.44
N SER A 185 -0.17 -15.18 11.04
CA SER A 185 0.20 -16.23 11.98
C SER A 185 1.25 -15.73 12.98
N MET A 186 2.29 -15.04 12.49
CA MET A 186 3.32 -14.47 13.35
C MET A 186 2.79 -13.40 14.31
N VAL A 187 1.89 -12.53 13.84
CA VAL A 187 1.34 -11.42 14.65
C VAL A 187 0.31 -11.92 15.66
N LEU A 188 -0.58 -12.83 15.24
CA LEU A 188 -1.70 -13.27 16.07
C LEU A 188 -1.34 -14.43 17.02
N GLU A 189 -0.37 -15.26 16.62
CA GLU A 189 0.00 -16.48 17.35
C GLU A 189 1.39 -16.42 17.98
N GLY A 190 2.25 -15.51 17.47
CA GLY A 190 3.65 -15.40 17.91
C GLY A 190 4.57 -16.41 17.23
N VAL A 191 5.85 -16.39 17.60
CA VAL A 191 6.90 -17.27 17.05
C VAL A 191 7.35 -18.35 18.04
N ALA A 192 6.95 -18.23 19.31
CA ALA A 192 7.26 -19.24 20.33
C ALA A 192 6.24 -20.38 20.29
N LEU A 193 6.68 -21.59 20.57
CA LEU A 193 5.79 -22.72 20.80
C LEU A 193 4.89 -22.39 22.00
N ARG A 194 3.57 -22.60 21.87
CA ARG A 194 2.65 -22.54 22.99
C ARG A 194 3.00 -23.70 23.92
N ASP A 195 3.22 -23.41 25.22
CA ASP A 195 3.35 -24.44 26.25
C ASP A 195 2.06 -25.28 26.26
N GLY A 196 2.08 -26.47 25.68
CA GLY A 196 0.91 -27.36 25.57
C GLY A 196 0.93 -28.33 24.41
N HIS A 197 1.86 -28.17 23.45
CA HIS A 197 2.08 -29.16 22.38
C HIS A 197 3.37 -29.95 22.61
N ARG A 198 3.55 -30.49 23.81
CA ARG A 198 4.36 -31.71 23.97
C ARG A 198 3.51 -32.85 23.44
N THR A 199 3.71 -33.26 22.20
CA THR A 199 3.40 -34.61 21.77
C THR A 199 4.29 -35.54 22.60
N ASP A 200 3.70 -36.18 23.63
CA ASP A 200 4.32 -37.35 24.26
C ASP A 200 4.48 -38.43 23.15
N GLU A 201 5.70 -38.64 22.69
CA GLU A 201 6.14 -39.87 22.05
C GLU A 201 6.66 -40.83 23.11
#